data_6f1a8b4aba70d6d9f9f8aaa094c67ecb
#
_entry.id   6f1a8b4aba70d6d9f9f8aaa094c67ecb
#
_cell.length_a   1.000
_cell.length_b   1.000
_cell.length_c   1.000
_cell.angle_alpha   90.00
_cell.angle_beta   90.00
_cell.angle_gamma   90.00
#
_symmetry.space_group_name_H-M   'P 1'
#
loop_
_entity.id
_entity.type
_entity.pdbx_description
1 polymer ?
#
loop_
_entity_poly.entity_id
_entity_poly.type
_entity_poly.pdbx_seq_one_letter_code
_entity_poly.pdbx_strand_id
1 'polypeptide(L)'
;MTTNNNSNYQLLIIAGILLGLGQAGFFDGIVFHQLLQWHHMFTNIESTDTVSGLELNTLGDGLFHLVDWLFTLAGLVVLWLAVIRDKVELSTPVFIGSFCIGAGLFNVVEGILSHHVLQIHHVKPGAHQLAYDLGFIGAGILAIAIGWFILNSGKSTETISE
;
A
#
# COMPACT_ATOMS: atom_id res chain seq x y z
N MET A 1 -32.54 5.50 -20.12
CA MET A 1 -31.56 4.42 -19.84
C MET A 1 -30.65 4.95 -18.75
N THR A 2 -30.94 4.55 -17.52
CA THR A 2 -30.08 4.90 -16.36
C THR A 2 -28.79 4.09 -16.47
N THR A 3 -27.75 4.67 -17.03
CA THR A 3 -26.41 4.10 -16.99
C THR A 3 -25.96 4.12 -15.53
N ASN A 4 -25.69 2.93 -15.02
CA ASN A 4 -25.32 2.67 -13.65
C ASN A 4 -23.96 3.33 -13.39
N ASN A 5 -23.93 4.54 -12.82
CA ASN A 5 -22.70 5.32 -12.55
C ASN A 5 -21.66 4.57 -11.69
N ASN A 6 -22.09 3.53 -10.98
CA ASN A 6 -21.19 2.67 -10.21
C ASN A 6 -20.18 1.87 -11.07
N SER A 7 -20.44 1.64 -12.35
CA SER A 7 -19.51 0.94 -13.25
C SER A 7 -18.38 1.85 -13.76
N ASN A 8 -18.58 3.17 -13.76
CA ASN A 8 -17.62 4.10 -14.33
C ASN A 8 -16.32 4.27 -13.48
N TYR A 9 -16.37 4.02 -12.16
CA TYR A 9 -15.18 4.22 -11.30
C TYR A 9 -14.34 2.97 -11.03
N GLN A 10 -14.71 1.81 -11.54
CA GLN A 10 -14.01 0.56 -11.22
C GLN A 10 -12.51 0.62 -11.55
N LEU A 11 -12.15 1.07 -12.75
CA LEU A 11 -10.73 1.19 -13.12
C LEU A 11 -10.00 2.25 -12.30
N LEU A 12 -10.65 3.37 -12.00
CA LEU A 12 -10.06 4.42 -11.16
C LEU A 12 -9.80 3.91 -9.73
N ILE A 13 -10.73 3.14 -9.17
CA ILE A 13 -10.60 2.49 -7.85
C ILE A 13 -9.45 1.48 -7.87
N ILE A 14 -9.40 0.60 -8.88
CA ILE A 14 -8.34 -0.39 -9.03
C ILE A 14 -6.97 0.32 -9.16
N ALA A 15 -6.89 1.35 -9.99
CA ALA A 15 -5.67 2.14 -10.16
C ALA A 15 -5.22 2.78 -8.84
N GLY A 16 -6.15 3.40 -8.10
CA GLY A 16 -5.87 4.00 -6.80
C GLY A 16 -5.36 2.98 -5.79
N ILE A 17 -6.01 1.81 -5.68
CA ILE A 17 -5.58 0.74 -4.78
C ILE A 17 -4.18 0.23 -5.14
N LEU A 18 -3.91 -0.05 -6.42
CA LEU A 18 -2.60 -0.53 -6.86
C LEU A 18 -1.50 0.49 -6.59
N LEU A 19 -1.75 1.77 -6.87
CA LEU A 19 -0.82 2.85 -6.57
C LEU A 19 -0.60 3.00 -5.06
N GLY A 20 -1.67 2.88 -4.27
CA GLY A 20 -1.59 2.92 -2.81
C GLY A 20 -0.74 1.79 -2.23
N LEU A 21 -0.92 0.55 -2.72
CA LEU A 21 -0.10 -0.60 -2.36
C LEU A 21 1.38 -0.34 -2.66
N GLY A 22 1.71 0.03 -3.90
CA GLY A 22 3.10 0.25 -4.31
C GLY A 22 3.76 1.42 -3.59
N GLN A 23 3.05 2.52 -3.35
CA GLN A 23 3.62 3.69 -2.69
C GLN A 23 3.80 3.48 -1.18
N ALA A 24 2.92 2.71 -0.53
CA ALA A 24 3.08 2.36 0.88
C ALA A 24 4.27 1.41 1.08
N GLY A 25 4.44 0.42 0.18
CA GLY A 25 5.61 -0.46 0.21
C GLY A 25 6.91 0.31 -0.05
N PHE A 26 6.95 1.23 -1.01
CA PHE A 26 8.11 2.11 -1.18
C PHE A 26 8.38 2.98 0.04
N PHE A 27 7.33 3.50 0.69
CA PHE A 27 7.52 4.27 1.93
C PHE A 27 8.15 3.40 3.01
N ASP A 28 7.64 2.20 3.23
CA ASP A 28 8.17 1.25 4.20
C ASP A 28 9.65 0.92 3.91
N GLY A 29 9.94 0.44 2.71
CA GLY A 29 11.29 0.05 2.32
C GLY A 29 12.28 1.20 2.30
N ILE A 30 11.91 2.39 1.80
CA ILE A 30 12.80 3.53 1.79
C ILE A 30 13.02 4.07 3.20
N VAL A 31 11.94 4.22 3.98
CA VAL A 31 12.05 4.88 5.30
C VAL A 31 12.58 3.91 6.35
N PHE A 32 11.96 2.73 6.50
CA PHE A 32 12.32 1.84 7.61
C PHE A 32 13.49 0.91 7.28
N HIS A 33 13.58 0.37 6.06
CA HIS A 33 14.69 -0.51 5.68
C HIS A 33 15.97 0.28 5.35
N GLN A 34 15.87 1.41 4.62
CA GLN A 34 17.06 2.08 4.07
C GLN A 34 17.49 3.34 4.82
N LEU A 35 16.58 4.25 5.17
CA LEU A 35 16.95 5.50 5.85
C LEU A 35 17.12 5.31 7.35
N LEU A 36 16.16 4.70 8.02
CA LEU A 36 16.20 4.47 9.46
C LEU A 36 16.93 3.18 9.82
N GLN A 37 17.01 2.23 8.90
CA GLN A 37 17.63 0.92 9.09
C GLN A 37 17.14 0.23 10.36
N TRP A 38 15.83 0.33 10.61
CA TRP A 38 15.23 -0.31 11.77
C TRP A 38 15.17 -1.82 11.62
N HIS A 39 14.96 -2.28 10.38
CA HIS A 39 14.96 -3.67 9.96
C HIS A 39 15.29 -3.79 8.47
N HIS A 40 15.51 -5.01 8.01
CA HIS A 40 15.57 -5.43 6.62
C HIS A 40 14.68 -6.65 6.41
N MET A 41 14.44 -7.05 5.17
CA MET A 41 13.46 -8.09 4.82
C MET A 41 13.58 -9.38 5.64
N PHE A 42 14.80 -9.83 5.96
CA PHE A 42 15.07 -11.08 6.64
C PHE A 42 15.85 -10.92 7.95
N THR A 43 15.72 -9.79 8.64
CA THR A 43 16.53 -9.47 9.82
C THR A 43 16.39 -10.50 10.96
N ASN A 44 15.24 -11.16 11.10
CA ASN A 44 15.03 -12.20 12.11
C ASN A 44 15.52 -13.59 11.65
N ILE A 45 15.84 -13.76 10.36
CA ILE A 45 16.33 -15.03 9.81
C ILE A 45 17.84 -15.02 9.78
N GLU A 46 18.44 -13.92 9.30
CA GLU A 46 19.89 -13.79 9.16
C GLU A 46 20.31 -12.35 9.54
N SER A 47 21.28 -12.25 10.46
CA SER A 47 21.78 -10.95 10.94
C SER A 47 22.54 -10.21 9.85
N THR A 48 22.36 -8.89 9.78
CA THR A 48 23.14 -8.00 8.91
C THR A 48 24.57 -7.75 9.38
N ASP A 49 24.99 -8.33 10.52
CA ASP A 49 26.36 -8.19 11.05
C ASP A 49 27.37 -9.03 10.25
N THR A 50 26.91 -9.95 9.40
CA THR A 50 27.75 -10.76 8.52
C THR A 50 27.62 -10.30 7.07
N VAL A 51 28.64 -10.54 6.24
CA VAL A 51 28.60 -10.20 4.81
C VAL A 51 27.47 -10.98 4.11
N SER A 52 27.35 -12.29 4.37
CA SER A 52 26.29 -13.12 3.78
C SER A 52 24.90 -12.68 4.21
N GLY A 53 24.71 -12.29 5.48
CA GLY A 53 23.44 -11.80 5.98
C GLY A 53 23.09 -10.43 5.38
N LEU A 54 24.08 -9.56 5.23
CA LEU A 54 23.87 -8.27 4.57
C LEU A 54 23.49 -8.46 3.08
N GLU A 55 24.15 -9.37 2.36
CA GLU A 55 23.82 -9.69 0.97
C GLU A 55 22.39 -10.25 0.84
N LEU A 56 22.00 -11.19 1.72
CA LEU A 56 20.65 -11.76 1.72
C LEU A 56 19.58 -10.70 2.00
N ASN A 57 19.78 -9.85 3.00
CA ASN A 57 18.87 -8.79 3.35
C ASN A 57 18.76 -7.74 2.24
N THR A 58 19.88 -7.34 1.63
CA THR A 58 19.89 -6.42 0.49
C THR A 58 19.13 -6.98 -0.71
N LEU A 59 19.31 -8.29 -1.01
CA LEU A 59 18.52 -8.95 -2.05
C LEU A 59 17.03 -8.97 -1.70
N GLY A 60 16.68 -9.26 -0.46
CA GLY A 60 15.30 -9.28 0.02
C GLY A 60 14.63 -7.90 -0.12
N ASP A 61 15.30 -6.84 0.33
CA ASP A 61 14.84 -5.46 0.17
C ASP A 61 14.68 -5.08 -1.30
N GLY A 62 15.61 -5.54 -2.16
CA GLY A 62 15.51 -5.32 -3.61
C GLY A 62 14.31 -6.02 -4.26
N LEU A 63 14.02 -7.28 -3.87
CA LEU A 63 12.84 -8.00 -4.34
C LEU A 63 11.54 -7.37 -3.83
N PHE A 64 11.52 -6.90 -2.60
CA PHE A 64 10.41 -6.15 -2.04
C PHE A 64 10.11 -4.89 -2.87
N HIS A 65 11.12 -4.07 -3.15
CA HIS A 65 10.97 -2.89 -4.00
C HIS A 65 10.56 -3.23 -5.44
N LEU A 66 11.00 -4.38 -5.98
CA LEU A 66 10.54 -4.84 -7.30
C LEU A 66 9.02 -5.08 -7.29
N VAL A 67 8.48 -5.68 -6.24
CA VAL A 67 7.02 -5.89 -6.09
C VAL A 67 6.28 -4.54 -6.00
N ASP A 68 6.80 -3.59 -5.22
CA ASP A 68 6.22 -2.25 -5.09
C ASP A 68 6.23 -1.50 -6.42
N TRP A 69 7.33 -1.64 -7.17
CA TRP A 69 7.45 -1.06 -8.50
C TRP A 69 6.43 -1.66 -9.47
N LEU A 70 6.21 -2.99 -9.42
CA LEU A 70 5.22 -3.66 -10.26
C LEU A 70 3.79 -3.22 -9.92
N PHE A 71 3.44 -3.06 -8.63
CA PHE A 71 2.15 -2.49 -8.23
C PHE A 71 1.98 -1.06 -8.75
N THR A 72 3.01 -0.23 -8.61
CA THR A 72 3.00 1.15 -9.11
C THR A 72 2.83 1.19 -10.62
N LEU A 73 3.59 0.39 -11.36
CA LEU A 73 3.49 0.31 -12.83
C LEU A 73 2.10 -0.18 -13.28
N ALA A 74 1.59 -1.23 -12.64
CA ALA A 74 0.25 -1.73 -12.93
C ALA A 74 -0.83 -0.68 -12.64
N GLY A 75 -0.71 0.04 -11.53
CA GLY A 75 -1.60 1.15 -11.17
C GLY A 75 -1.59 2.27 -12.20
N LEU A 76 -0.40 2.67 -12.70
CA LEU A 76 -0.27 3.67 -13.77
C LEU A 76 -0.90 3.19 -15.08
N VAL A 77 -0.69 1.93 -15.47
CA VAL A 77 -1.30 1.35 -16.68
C VAL A 77 -2.82 1.33 -16.57
N VAL A 78 -3.36 0.89 -15.42
CA VAL A 78 -4.82 0.86 -15.19
C VAL A 78 -5.40 2.28 -15.19
N LEU A 79 -4.71 3.24 -14.56
CA LEU A 79 -5.12 4.65 -14.58
C LEU A 79 -5.15 5.21 -16.02
N TRP A 80 -4.11 4.92 -16.80
CA TRP A 80 -4.05 5.30 -18.21
C TRP A 80 -5.23 4.72 -19.01
N LEU A 81 -5.54 3.41 -18.80
CA LEU A 81 -6.66 2.77 -19.45
C LEU A 81 -8.01 3.38 -19.03
N ALA A 82 -8.18 3.73 -17.76
CA ALA A 82 -9.38 4.40 -17.26
C ALA A 82 -9.64 5.72 -18.00
N VAL A 83 -8.58 6.51 -18.20
CA VAL A 83 -8.68 7.83 -18.87
C VAL A 83 -8.96 7.71 -20.36
N ILE A 84 -8.19 6.86 -21.09
CA ILE A 84 -8.28 6.84 -22.56
C ILE A 84 -9.40 5.96 -23.10
N ARG A 85 -9.74 4.86 -22.42
CA ARG A 85 -10.65 3.83 -22.93
C ARG A 85 -12.07 4.04 -22.45
N ASP A 86 -12.26 4.23 -21.14
CA ASP A 86 -13.58 4.32 -20.54
C ASP A 86 -14.07 5.77 -20.37
N LYS A 87 -13.24 6.77 -20.69
CA LYS A 87 -13.55 8.20 -20.53
C LYS A 87 -14.12 8.50 -19.13
N VAL A 88 -13.58 7.83 -18.11
CA VAL A 88 -13.99 8.02 -16.73
C VAL A 88 -13.70 9.46 -16.32
N GLU A 89 -14.67 10.15 -15.78
CA GLU A 89 -14.41 11.43 -15.13
C GLU A 89 -13.47 11.20 -13.93
N LEU A 90 -12.35 11.94 -13.91
CA LEU A 90 -11.37 11.82 -12.85
C LEU A 90 -11.94 12.43 -11.57
N SER A 91 -12.48 11.60 -10.71
CA SER A 91 -12.95 11.99 -9.37
C SER A 91 -11.81 11.94 -8.36
N THR A 92 -11.36 13.11 -7.93
CA THR A 92 -10.30 13.23 -6.91
C THR A 92 -10.65 12.48 -5.61
N PRO A 93 -11.87 12.58 -5.03
CA PRO A 93 -12.21 11.83 -3.83
C PRO A 93 -12.19 10.31 -4.05
N VAL A 94 -12.68 9.82 -5.21
CA VAL A 94 -12.64 8.39 -5.52
C VAL A 94 -11.21 7.90 -5.63
N PHE A 95 -10.34 8.64 -6.31
CA PHE A 95 -8.93 8.27 -6.47
C PHE A 95 -8.18 8.29 -5.14
N ILE A 96 -8.25 9.39 -4.38
CA ILE A 96 -7.56 9.53 -3.09
C ILE A 96 -8.08 8.52 -2.07
N GLY A 97 -9.42 8.31 -2.00
CA GLY A 97 -10.00 7.30 -1.13
C GLY A 97 -9.50 5.88 -1.45
N SER A 98 -9.45 5.52 -2.73
CA SER A 98 -8.93 4.24 -3.18
C SER A 98 -7.42 4.09 -2.89
N PHE A 99 -6.65 5.15 -3.08
CA PHE A 99 -5.22 5.17 -2.75
C PHE A 99 -4.99 4.93 -1.26
N CYS A 100 -5.73 5.60 -0.38
CA CYS A 100 -5.64 5.39 1.07
C CYS A 100 -6.02 3.95 1.46
N ILE A 101 -7.05 3.37 0.80
CA ILE A 101 -7.41 1.96 1.00
C ILE A 101 -6.23 1.05 0.59
N GLY A 102 -5.62 1.28 -0.56
CA GLY A 102 -4.46 0.51 -1.03
C GLY A 102 -3.28 0.59 -0.06
N ALA A 103 -2.93 1.80 0.38
CA ALA A 103 -1.85 2.01 1.35
C ALA A 103 -2.15 1.32 2.69
N GLY A 104 -3.38 1.41 3.17
CA GLY A 104 -3.79 0.73 4.40
C GLY A 104 -3.79 -0.80 4.27
N LEU A 105 -4.20 -1.34 3.11
CA LEU A 105 -4.12 -2.78 2.84
C LEU A 105 -2.68 -3.28 2.86
N PHE A 106 -1.73 -2.53 2.29
CA PHE A 106 -0.31 -2.86 2.39
C PHE A 106 0.10 -3.04 3.85
N ASN A 107 -0.10 -2.02 4.70
CA ASN A 107 0.30 -2.07 6.11
C ASN A 107 -0.35 -3.23 6.87
N VAL A 108 -1.63 -3.51 6.63
CA VAL A 108 -2.33 -4.61 7.31
C VAL A 108 -1.80 -5.97 6.84
N VAL A 109 -1.69 -6.18 5.53
CA VAL A 109 -1.25 -7.46 4.96
C VAL A 109 0.21 -7.72 5.31
N GLU A 110 1.09 -6.75 5.09
CA GLU A 110 2.51 -6.84 5.42
C GLU A 110 2.70 -7.07 6.92
N GLY A 111 2.10 -6.22 7.77
CA GLY A 111 2.22 -6.32 9.22
C GLY A 111 1.72 -7.66 9.77
N ILE A 112 0.64 -8.23 9.22
CA ILE A 112 0.17 -9.56 9.63
C ILE A 112 1.10 -10.65 9.12
N LEU A 113 1.46 -10.64 7.83
CA LEU A 113 2.24 -11.72 7.23
C LEU A 113 3.68 -11.70 7.70
N SER A 114 4.38 -10.58 7.59
CA SER A 114 5.82 -10.51 7.86
C SER A 114 6.15 -10.42 9.34
N HIS A 115 5.37 -9.65 10.13
CA HIS A 115 5.68 -9.44 11.55
C HIS A 115 5.07 -10.51 12.47
N HIS A 116 3.88 -11.07 12.15
CA HIS A 116 3.18 -11.97 13.06
C HIS A 116 3.11 -13.43 12.58
N VAL A 117 2.89 -13.68 11.29
CA VAL A 117 2.78 -15.06 10.76
C VAL A 117 4.14 -15.63 10.43
N LEU A 118 4.91 -14.98 9.56
CA LEU A 118 6.21 -15.43 9.11
C LEU A 118 7.35 -15.02 10.06
N GLN A 119 7.17 -13.93 10.78
CA GLN A 119 8.14 -13.36 11.72
C GLN A 119 9.54 -13.17 11.11
N ILE A 120 9.58 -12.79 9.82
CA ILE A 120 10.83 -12.59 9.08
C ILE A 120 11.54 -11.30 9.48
N HIS A 121 10.78 -10.31 9.92
CA HIS A 121 11.24 -9.06 10.56
C HIS A 121 10.12 -8.45 11.41
N HIS A 122 10.39 -7.34 12.06
CA HIS A 122 9.45 -6.50 12.80
C HIS A 122 9.71 -5.04 12.46
N VAL A 123 8.72 -4.15 12.58
CA VAL A 123 8.89 -2.71 12.26
C VAL A 123 10.11 -2.13 12.97
N LYS A 124 10.26 -2.43 14.26
CA LYS A 124 11.42 -2.04 15.04
C LYS A 124 11.70 -3.06 16.13
N PRO A 125 12.77 -3.86 16.02
CA PRO A 125 13.17 -4.81 17.05
C PRO A 125 13.46 -4.13 18.38
N GLY A 126 13.29 -4.85 19.49
CA GLY A 126 13.64 -4.39 20.83
C GLY A 126 12.47 -4.37 21.81
N ALA A 127 12.60 -3.64 22.93
CA ALA A 127 11.68 -3.69 24.07
C ALA A 127 10.21 -3.31 23.74
N HIS A 128 9.97 -2.54 22.69
CA HIS A 128 8.65 -2.08 22.27
C HIS A 128 8.21 -2.62 20.92
N GLN A 129 8.81 -3.71 20.46
CA GLN A 129 8.55 -4.34 19.15
C GLN A 129 7.06 -4.51 18.87
N LEU A 130 6.32 -5.15 19.77
CA LEU A 130 4.87 -5.37 19.60
C LEU A 130 4.08 -4.06 19.44
N ALA A 131 4.47 -2.99 20.12
CA ALA A 131 3.78 -1.70 20.01
C ALA A 131 4.00 -1.07 18.62
N TYR A 132 5.19 -1.22 18.04
CA TYR A 132 5.47 -0.77 16.67
C TYR A 132 4.69 -1.59 15.65
N ASP A 133 4.68 -2.92 15.76
CA ASP A 133 3.95 -3.81 14.85
C ASP A 133 2.44 -3.56 14.89
N LEU A 134 1.85 -3.45 16.09
CA LEU A 134 0.43 -3.12 16.24
C LEU A 134 0.12 -1.69 15.77
N GLY A 135 1.02 -0.74 15.99
CA GLY A 135 0.90 0.63 15.50
C GLY A 135 0.88 0.69 13.97
N PHE A 136 1.72 -0.10 13.30
CA PHE A 136 1.76 -0.22 11.86
C PHE A 136 0.46 -0.78 11.28
N ILE A 137 -0.07 -1.86 11.85
CA ILE A 137 -1.37 -2.43 11.49
C ILE A 137 -2.50 -1.44 11.78
N GLY A 138 -2.48 -0.79 12.95
CA GLY A 138 -3.48 0.21 13.35
C GLY A 138 -3.52 1.41 12.39
N ALA A 139 -2.36 1.91 11.96
CA ALA A 139 -2.26 2.94 10.92
C ALA A 139 -2.87 2.47 9.60
N GLY A 140 -2.65 1.20 9.22
CA GLY A 140 -3.26 0.59 8.04
C GLY A 140 -4.78 0.55 8.13
N ILE A 141 -5.33 0.09 9.24
CA ILE A 141 -6.79 0.06 9.47
C ILE A 141 -7.39 1.47 9.42
N LEU A 142 -6.73 2.45 10.03
CA LEU A 142 -7.16 3.84 9.99
C LEU A 142 -7.15 4.41 8.57
N ALA A 143 -6.11 4.12 7.78
CA ALA A 143 -6.01 4.55 6.39
C ALA A 143 -7.14 3.94 5.54
N ILE A 144 -7.48 2.66 5.74
CA ILE A 144 -8.63 2.01 5.07
C ILE A 144 -9.95 2.72 5.45
N ALA A 145 -10.17 2.99 6.73
CA ALA A 145 -11.40 3.64 7.19
C ALA A 145 -11.56 5.06 6.62
N ILE A 146 -10.49 5.86 6.65
CA ILE A 146 -10.45 7.20 6.07
C ILE A 146 -10.67 7.12 4.55
N GLY A 147 -9.96 6.22 3.87
CA GLY A 147 -10.09 6.01 2.43
C GLY A 147 -11.50 5.62 2.02
N TRP A 148 -12.14 4.74 2.77
CA TRP A 148 -13.54 4.34 2.56
C TRP A 148 -14.50 5.52 2.70
N PHE A 149 -14.32 6.35 3.72
CA PHE A 149 -15.14 7.54 3.93
C PHE A 149 -15.01 8.54 2.78
N ILE A 150 -13.77 8.85 2.36
CA ILE A 150 -13.48 9.76 1.25
C ILE A 150 -14.08 9.24 -0.06
N LEU A 151 -13.88 7.95 -0.37
CA LEU A 151 -14.38 7.32 -1.57
C LEU A 151 -15.91 7.40 -1.66
N ASN A 152 -16.63 7.10 -0.57
CA ASN A 152 -18.08 7.16 -0.56
C ASN A 152 -18.62 8.60 -0.63
N SER A 153 -17.93 9.57 -0.03
CA SER A 153 -18.30 10.99 -0.16
C SER A 153 -18.22 11.45 -1.62
N GLY A 154 -17.20 11.01 -2.37
CA GLY A 154 -17.07 11.34 -3.78
C GLY A 154 -18.19 10.77 -4.65
N LYS A 155 -18.65 9.54 -4.36
CA LYS A 155 -19.77 8.92 -5.08
C LYS A 155 -21.11 9.59 -4.81
N SER A 156 -21.32 10.12 -3.61
CA SER A 156 -22.60 10.73 -3.21
C SER A 156 -22.81 12.12 -3.81
N THR A 157 -21.76 12.90 -4.04
CA THR A 157 -21.85 14.27 -4.54
C THR A 157 -22.36 14.33 -5.98
N GLU A 158 -22.09 13.33 -6.80
CA GLU A 158 -22.54 13.27 -8.19
C GLU A 158 -24.01 12.91 -8.34
N THR A 159 -24.55 12.12 -7.41
CA THR A 159 -25.98 11.74 -7.42
C THR A 159 -26.92 12.91 -7.14
N ILE A 160 -26.42 14.03 -6.59
CA ILE A 160 -27.21 15.22 -6.22
C ILE A 160 -27.14 16.30 -7.33
N SER A 161 -26.18 16.21 -8.27
CA SER A 161 -25.98 17.19 -9.34
C SER A 161 -26.75 16.88 -10.64
N GLU A 162 -27.46 15.76 -10.70
CA GLU A 162 -28.40 15.37 -11.76
C GLU A 162 -29.87 15.68 -11.36
#